data_053aa1c5b8ed7eed278b9c16f67833d8
#
_entry.id   053aa1c5b8ed7eed278b9c16f67833d8
#
_cell.length_a   1.000
_cell.length_b   1.000
_cell.length_c   1.000
_cell.angle_alpha   90.00
_cell.angle_beta   90.00
_cell.angle_gamma   90.00
#
_symmetry.space_group_name_H-M   'P 1'
#
loop_
_entity.id
_entity.type
_entity.pdbx_description
1 polymer ?
#
loop_
_entity_poly.entity_id
_entity_poly.type
_entity_poly.pdbx_seq_one_letter_code
_entity_poly.pdbx_strand_id
1 'polypeptide(L)'
;MNTIESQFDKVAEDYDFVNELLNDYSFFVSNMSPKKGRALDIGCGSGLLVEKLASYYDEVVGIDISNQMLDLAKSKRQLTNTVYLNMNAEQLNFNEKFDFIVSRTTFHHLDDIASVIQQMKELLNEEGRIVILDNVSEVETPPPYVYKLGAIQEFLPHCFKFGIKNAIRIYNHNTSKSWLEHLASDKYLSEQNYYDLYEKLLPGCQFHKMGWAMGVVWTK
;
A
#
# COMPACT_ATOMS: atom_id res chain seq x y z
N MET A 1 24.47 -0.15 -0.56
CA MET A 1 23.33 -0.97 -0.98
C MET A 1 22.13 -0.04 -1.10
N ASN A 2 21.41 -0.11 -2.22
CA ASN A 2 20.18 0.68 -2.37
C ASN A 2 19.05 -0.15 -1.74
N THR A 3 18.75 0.08 -0.47
CA THR A 3 17.67 -0.61 0.25
C THR A 3 16.31 -0.01 -0.16
N ILE A 4 15.21 -0.75 -0.02
CA ILE A 4 13.84 -0.27 -0.27
C ILE A 4 13.59 1.00 0.55
N GLU A 5 13.98 1.04 1.82
CA GLU A 5 13.95 2.22 2.68
C GLU A 5 14.58 3.44 1.99
N SER A 6 15.84 3.33 1.52
CA SER A 6 16.56 4.45 0.89
C SER A 6 15.98 4.89 -0.46
N GLN A 7 15.18 4.04 -1.11
CA GLN A 7 14.49 4.38 -2.36
C GLN A 7 13.26 5.24 -2.06
N PHE A 8 12.44 4.85 -1.09
CA PHE A 8 11.29 5.64 -0.65
C PHE A 8 11.69 6.98 -0.04
N ASP A 9 12.77 7.03 0.73
CA ASP A 9 13.31 8.26 1.26
C ASP A 9 13.60 9.33 0.19
N LYS A 10 14.05 8.91 -1.00
CA LYS A 10 14.36 9.83 -2.10
C LYS A 10 13.15 10.42 -2.82
N VAL A 11 11.99 9.78 -2.71
CA VAL A 11 10.78 10.14 -3.49
C VAL A 11 9.61 10.53 -2.60
N ALA A 12 9.76 10.51 -1.28
CA ALA A 12 8.68 10.58 -0.31
C ALA A 12 7.70 11.73 -0.52
N GLU A 13 8.18 12.97 -0.73
CA GLU A 13 7.30 14.14 -0.90
C GLU A 13 6.50 14.11 -2.20
N ASP A 14 7.13 13.75 -3.31
CA ASP A 14 6.43 13.66 -4.60
C ASP A 14 5.53 12.43 -4.66
N TYR A 15 5.95 11.32 -4.06
CA TYR A 15 5.13 10.13 -3.89
C TYR A 15 3.86 10.43 -3.07
N ASP A 16 4.00 11.12 -1.93
CA ASP A 16 2.86 11.54 -1.12
C ASP A 16 1.89 12.43 -1.91
N PHE A 17 2.41 13.45 -2.59
CA PHE A 17 1.61 14.35 -3.42
C PHE A 17 0.84 13.62 -4.52
N VAL A 18 1.52 12.71 -5.23
CA VAL A 18 0.90 11.94 -6.32
C VAL A 18 -0.17 11.00 -5.79
N ASN A 19 0.11 10.30 -4.69
CA ASN A 19 -0.84 9.36 -4.08
C ASN A 19 -2.06 10.06 -3.46
N GLU A 20 -1.89 11.25 -2.89
CA GLU A 20 -3.01 12.07 -2.38
C GLU A 20 -3.98 12.45 -3.51
N LEU A 21 -3.49 12.74 -4.72
CA LEU A 21 -4.32 13.10 -5.86
C LEU A 21 -4.93 11.89 -6.59
N LEU A 22 -4.19 10.78 -6.71
CA LEU A 22 -4.56 9.69 -7.60
C LEU A 22 -5.26 8.53 -6.90
N ASN A 23 -5.01 8.32 -5.61
CA ASN A 23 -5.50 7.12 -4.94
C ASN A 23 -6.95 7.23 -4.50
N ASP A 24 -7.67 6.14 -4.73
CA ASP A 24 -8.98 5.88 -4.16
C ASP A 24 -8.85 4.77 -3.09
N TYR A 25 -9.33 5.04 -1.89
CA TYR A 25 -9.33 4.13 -0.75
C TYR A 25 -10.70 3.46 -0.51
N SER A 26 -11.65 3.65 -1.43
CA SER A 26 -13.02 3.12 -1.33
C SER A 26 -13.06 1.61 -1.16
N PHE A 27 -12.12 0.88 -1.79
CA PHE A 27 -11.99 -0.56 -1.64
C PHE A 27 -11.78 -0.98 -0.18
N PHE A 28 -10.89 -0.32 0.55
CA PHE A 28 -10.64 -0.60 1.97
C PHE A 28 -11.83 -0.21 2.83
N VAL A 29 -12.43 0.96 2.57
CA VAL A 29 -13.60 1.45 3.31
C VAL A 29 -14.82 0.52 3.12
N SER A 30 -15.05 0.02 1.91
CA SER A 30 -16.16 -0.90 1.62
C SER A 30 -15.98 -2.29 2.21
N ASN A 31 -14.72 -2.66 2.53
CA ASN A 31 -14.38 -3.98 3.07
C ASN A 31 -13.91 -3.94 4.53
N MET A 32 -14.22 -2.87 5.26
CA MET A 32 -13.87 -2.76 6.67
C MET A 32 -14.48 -3.88 7.51
N SER A 33 -13.76 -4.28 8.58
CA SER A 33 -14.29 -5.19 9.60
C SER A 33 -15.57 -4.65 10.24
N PRO A 34 -16.50 -5.52 10.67
CA PRO A 34 -17.67 -5.10 11.47
C PRO A 34 -17.28 -4.40 12.77
N LYS A 35 -16.29 -4.93 13.48
CA LYS A 35 -15.72 -4.32 14.69
C LYS A 35 -14.77 -3.18 14.33
N LYS A 36 -14.80 -2.12 15.11
CA LYS A 36 -14.11 -0.85 14.82
C LYS A 36 -13.11 -0.44 15.92
N GLY A 37 -12.60 -1.38 16.70
CA GLY A 37 -11.63 -1.10 17.74
C GLY A 37 -10.29 -0.69 17.15
N ARG A 38 -9.48 -1.65 16.69
CA ARG A 38 -8.12 -1.38 16.22
C ARG A 38 -7.89 -1.79 14.77
N ALA A 39 -7.24 -0.91 14.00
CA ALA A 39 -6.80 -1.21 12.64
C ALA A 39 -5.28 -1.10 12.52
N LEU A 40 -4.69 -1.93 11.63
CA LEU A 40 -3.26 -1.90 11.28
C LEU A 40 -3.12 -1.71 9.77
N ASP A 41 -2.31 -0.73 9.37
CA ASP A 41 -1.90 -0.51 7.98
C ASP A 41 -0.41 -0.89 7.82
N ILE A 42 -0.14 -1.95 7.06
CA ILE A 42 1.21 -2.49 6.83
C ILE A 42 1.79 -1.87 5.55
N GLY A 43 2.91 -1.15 5.69
CA GLY A 43 3.49 -0.33 4.62
C GLY A 43 2.66 0.94 4.41
N CYS A 44 2.39 1.67 5.51
CA CYS A 44 1.46 2.79 5.51
C CYS A 44 1.96 4.02 4.72
N GLY A 45 3.25 4.05 4.35
CA GLY A 45 3.87 5.19 3.69
C GLY A 45 3.64 6.49 4.45
N SER A 46 3.19 7.51 3.75
CA SER A 46 2.88 8.83 4.31
C SER A 46 1.55 8.90 5.08
N GLY A 47 0.87 7.76 5.36
CA GLY A 47 -0.27 7.67 6.25
C GLY A 47 -1.65 8.01 5.64
N LEU A 48 -1.78 8.07 4.32
CA LEU A 48 -3.04 8.41 3.65
C LEU A 48 -4.19 7.45 3.98
N LEU A 49 -3.91 6.14 4.00
CA LEU A 49 -4.92 5.14 4.36
C LEU A 49 -5.18 5.15 5.88
N VAL A 50 -4.13 5.34 6.70
CA VAL A 50 -4.26 5.51 8.16
C VAL A 50 -5.20 6.67 8.51
N GLU A 51 -5.00 7.85 7.91
CA GLU A 51 -5.86 9.02 8.09
C GLU A 51 -7.32 8.70 7.72
N LYS A 52 -7.52 7.99 6.59
CA LYS A 52 -8.85 7.60 6.15
C LYS A 52 -9.53 6.65 7.13
N LEU A 53 -8.80 5.65 7.65
CA LEU A 53 -9.31 4.66 8.59
C LEU A 53 -9.57 5.26 9.99
N ALA A 54 -8.83 6.30 10.39
CA ALA A 54 -9.00 6.97 11.67
C ALA A 54 -10.40 7.56 11.89
N SER A 55 -11.15 7.82 10.82
CA SER A 55 -12.56 8.25 10.92
C SER A 55 -13.53 7.12 11.30
N TYR A 56 -13.06 5.87 11.34
CA TYR A 56 -13.91 4.70 11.52
C TYR A 56 -13.48 3.79 12.68
N TYR A 57 -12.21 3.83 13.10
CA TYR A 57 -11.64 2.97 14.13
C TYR A 57 -11.24 3.77 15.36
N ASP A 58 -11.30 3.13 16.52
CA ASP A 58 -10.91 3.75 17.80
C ASP A 58 -9.42 4.04 17.83
N GLU A 59 -8.60 3.16 17.24
CA GLU A 59 -7.16 3.33 17.06
C GLU A 59 -6.72 2.80 15.68
N VAL A 60 -5.85 3.53 15.00
CA VAL A 60 -5.22 3.09 13.76
C VAL A 60 -3.71 3.16 13.90
N VAL A 61 -3.05 2.02 13.71
CA VAL A 61 -1.60 1.90 13.70
C VAL A 61 -1.12 1.79 12.26
N GLY A 62 -0.21 2.66 11.85
CA GLY A 62 0.51 2.55 10.58
C GLY A 62 1.96 2.15 10.84
N ILE A 63 2.44 1.14 10.10
CA ILE A 63 3.86 0.77 10.13
C ILE A 63 4.49 0.94 8.75
N ASP A 64 5.72 1.42 8.75
CA ASP A 64 6.54 1.52 7.54
C ASP A 64 8.02 1.38 7.90
N ILE A 65 8.84 0.95 6.94
CA ILE A 65 10.29 0.84 7.11
C ILE A 65 11.00 2.18 6.89
N SER A 66 10.42 3.08 6.08
CA SER A 66 10.97 4.38 5.75
C SER A 66 10.67 5.42 6.84
N ASN A 67 11.73 5.94 7.48
CA ASN A 67 11.59 7.02 8.44
C ASN A 67 11.05 8.32 7.80
N GLN A 68 11.45 8.64 6.56
CA GLN A 68 10.97 9.85 5.87
C GLN A 68 9.47 9.77 5.56
N MET A 69 8.97 8.59 5.17
CA MET A 69 7.53 8.39 5.02
C MET A 69 6.79 8.59 6.33
N LEU A 70 7.29 8.04 7.42
CA LEU A 70 6.69 8.20 8.75
C LEU A 70 6.76 9.64 9.26
N ASP A 71 7.81 10.38 8.95
CA ASP A 71 7.92 11.80 9.30
C ASP A 71 6.88 12.63 8.54
N LEU A 72 6.64 12.33 7.25
CA LEU A 72 5.54 12.92 6.50
C LEU A 72 4.18 12.56 7.10
N ALA A 73 3.96 11.28 7.44
CA ALA A 73 2.74 10.83 8.06
C ALA A 73 2.45 11.57 9.37
N LYS A 74 3.45 11.66 10.26
CA LYS A 74 3.35 12.40 11.53
C LYS A 74 3.12 13.88 11.32
N SER A 75 3.80 14.50 10.34
CA SER A 75 3.69 15.95 10.11
C SER A 75 2.36 16.37 9.49
N LYS A 76 1.79 15.52 8.63
CA LYS A 76 0.59 15.85 7.85
C LYS A 76 -0.70 15.19 8.36
N ARG A 77 -0.60 13.99 8.96
CA ARG A 77 -1.76 13.11 9.22
C ARG A 77 -1.80 12.53 10.64
N GLN A 78 -1.10 13.18 11.59
CA GLN A 78 -1.19 12.80 13.00
C GLN A 78 -2.54 13.21 13.56
N LEU A 79 -3.34 12.25 13.98
CA LEU A 79 -4.60 12.43 14.68
C LEU A 79 -4.49 11.87 16.11
N THR A 80 -5.49 12.14 16.94
CA THR A 80 -5.49 11.69 18.35
C THR A 80 -5.54 10.17 18.50
N ASN A 81 -6.05 9.47 17.49
CA ASN A 81 -6.21 8.02 17.45
C ASN A 81 -5.31 7.34 16.40
N THR A 82 -4.25 8.01 15.92
CA THR A 82 -3.29 7.41 14.98
C THR A 82 -1.92 7.24 15.63
N VAL A 83 -1.26 6.12 15.35
CA VAL A 83 0.09 5.80 15.80
C VAL A 83 0.93 5.38 14.59
N TYR A 84 2.12 5.97 14.45
CA TYR A 84 3.05 5.64 13.36
C TYR A 84 4.35 5.05 13.93
N LEU A 85 4.70 3.83 13.51
CA LEU A 85 5.85 3.07 14.02
C LEU A 85 6.79 2.68 12.88
N ASN A 86 8.09 2.88 13.09
CA ASN A 86 9.10 2.29 12.20
C ASN A 86 9.21 0.80 12.51
N MET A 87 8.77 -0.04 11.58
CA MET A 87 8.74 -1.48 11.75
C MET A 87 8.83 -2.19 10.39
N ASN A 88 9.63 -3.24 10.32
CA ASN A 88 9.66 -4.12 9.15
C ASN A 88 8.39 -4.99 9.14
N ALA A 89 7.68 -5.01 8.01
CA ALA A 89 6.49 -5.83 7.80
C ALA A 89 6.72 -7.33 8.00
N GLU A 90 7.95 -7.81 7.78
CA GLU A 90 8.30 -9.22 7.99
C GLU A 90 8.52 -9.60 9.46
N GLN A 91 8.52 -8.62 10.38
CA GLN A 91 8.78 -8.82 11.81
C GLN A 91 7.75 -8.03 12.65
N LEU A 92 6.47 -8.42 12.52
CA LEU A 92 5.40 -7.78 13.26
C LEU A 92 5.50 -8.11 14.77
N ASN A 93 5.65 -7.10 15.59
CA ASN A 93 5.81 -7.24 17.03
C ASN A 93 4.75 -6.40 17.77
N PHE A 94 3.58 -7.01 17.98
CA PHE A 94 2.46 -6.41 18.70
C PHE A 94 1.97 -7.35 19.81
N ASN A 95 1.66 -6.77 20.97
CA ASN A 95 1.07 -7.50 22.10
C ASN A 95 -0.45 -7.58 21.99
N GLU A 96 -1.07 -6.66 21.25
CA GLU A 96 -2.52 -6.55 21.10
C GLU A 96 -2.93 -6.87 19.67
N LYS A 97 -4.14 -7.39 19.54
CA LYS A 97 -4.72 -7.78 18.26
C LYS A 97 -5.47 -6.64 17.60
N PHE A 98 -5.77 -6.85 16.33
CA PHE A 98 -6.47 -5.91 15.46
C PHE A 98 -7.79 -6.49 14.96
N ASP A 99 -8.78 -5.66 14.73
CA ASP A 99 -10.02 -6.04 14.07
C ASP A 99 -9.92 -5.93 12.55
N PHE A 100 -8.99 -5.10 12.07
CA PHE A 100 -8.77 -4.87 10.66
C PHE A 100 -7.29 -4.71 10.36
N ILE A 101 -6.78 -5.50 9.44
CA ILE A 101 -5.39 -5.41 8.99
C ILE A 101 -5.40 -5.19 7.48
N VAL A 102 -4.77 -4.12 7.05
CA VAL A 102 -4.71 -3.74 5.63
C VAL A 102 -3.29 -3.58 5.14
N SER A 103 -3.13 -3.72 3.84
CA SER A 103 -1.89 -3.34 3.16
C SER A 103 -2.20 -2.93 1.73
N ARG A 104 -1.55 -1.87 1.26
CA ARG A 104 -1.70 -1.36 -0.08
C ARG A 104 -0.34 -1.20 -0.76
N THR A 105 -0.14 -1.90 -1.89
CA THR A 105 1.08 -1.80 -2.72
C THR A 105 2.39 -1.95 -1.94
N THR A 106 2.47 -2.98 -1.09
CA THR A 106 3.62 -3.25 -0.22
C THR A 106 4.15 -4.68 -0.39
N PHE A 107 3.24 -5.63 -0.66
CA PHE A 107 3.56 -7.05 -0.61
C PHE A 107 4.54 -7.49 -1.70
N HIS A 108 4.57 -6.80 -2.85
CA HIS A 108 5.55 -7.04 -3.91
C HIS A 108 6.99 -6.67 -3.53
N HIS A 109 7.22 -6.05 -2.37
CA HIS A 109 8.54 -5.78 -1.81
C HIS A 109 8.99 -6.81 -0.77
N LEU A 110 8.11 -7.71 -0.33
CA LEU A 110 8.40 -8.68 0.71
C LEU A 110 9.12 -9.91 0.15
N ASP A 111 10.10 -10.40 0.89
CA ASP A 111 10.80 -11.63 0.56
C ASP A 111 10.01 -12.87 0.96
N ASP A 112 9.24 -12.82 2.09
CA ASP A 112 8.43 -13.92 2.61
C ASP A 112 6.97 -13.49 2.91
N ILE A 113 6.17 -13.40 1.85
CA ILE A 113 4.73 -13.07 1.94
C ILE A 113 3.99 -14.07 2.85
N ALA A 114 4.35 -15.36 2.81
CA ALA A 114 3.66 -16.38 3.57
C ALA A 114 3.84 -16.19 5.09
N SER A 115 5.05 -15.86 5.52
CA SER A 115 5.33 -15.54 6.92
C SER A 115 4.56 -14.32 7.39
N VAL A 116 4.50 -13.26 6.58
CA VAL A 116 3.76 -12.02 6.93
C VAL A 116 2.26 -12.31 7.07
N ILE A 117 1.67 -13.04 6.13
CA ILE A 117 0.25 -13.40 6.22
C ILE A 117 -0.04 -14.27 7.46
N GLN A 118 0.86 -15.18 7.81
CA GLN A 118 0.71 -15.96 9.04
C GLN A 118 0.71 -15.07 10.29
N GLN A 119 1.64 -14.13 10.39
CA GLN A 119 1.67 -13.14 11.48
C GLN A 119 0.40 -12.29 11.52
N MET A 120 -0.10 -11.82 10.35
CA MET A 120 -1.37 -11.09 10.28
C MET A 120 -2.55 -11.91 10.83
N LYS A 121 -2.63 -13.22 10.51
CA LYS A 121 -3.68 -14.11 11.03
C LYS A 121 -3.61 -14.28 12.55
N GLU A 122 -2.41 -14.34 13.12
CA GLU A 122 -2.19 -14.44 14.55
C GLU A 122 -2.59 -13.16 15.30
N LEU A 123 -2.30 -12.00 14.68
CA LEU A 123 -2.64 -10.68 15.20
C LEU A 123 -4.11 -10.29 14.98
N LEU A 124 -4.86 -11.05 14.19
CA LEU A 124 -6.25 -10.72 13.89
C LEU A 124 -7.19 -11.26 14.97
N ASN A 125 -8.13 -10.45 15.41
CA ASN A 125 -9.25 -10.84 16.28
C ASN A 125 -10.21 -11.79 15.56
N GLU A 126 -11.05 -12.51 16.31
CA GLU A 126 -12.16 -13.28 15.76
C GLU A 126 -13.17 -12.32 15.06
N GLU A 127 -13.65 -12.71 13.89
CA GLU A 127 -14.46 -11.90 12.97
C GLU A 127 -13.70 -10.68 12.40
N GLY A 128 -12.42 -10.57 12.67
CA GLY A 128 -11.55 -9.56 12.08
C GLY A 128 -11.33 -9.81 10.59
N ARG A 129 -10.86 -8.79 9.89
CA ARG A 129 -10.70 -8.86 8.43
C ARG A 129 -9.31 -8.43 7.98
N ILE A 130 -8.76 -9.17 7.02
CA ILE A 130 -7.55 -8.81 6.27
C ILE A 130 -7.97 -8.32 4.89
N VAL A 131 -7.44 -7.16 4.46
CA VAL A 131 -7.64 -6.62 3.12
C VAL A 131 -6.30 -6.19 2.54
N ILE A 132 -5.89 -6.84 1.46
CA ILE A 132 -4.63 -6.54 0.76
C ILE A 132 -4.98 -6.10 -0.66
N LEU A 133 -4.36 -5.04 -1.13
CA LEU A 133 -4.42 -4.58 -2.51
C LEU A 133 -3.00 -4.42 -3.03
N ASP A 134 -2.66 -5.14 -4.08
CA ASP A 134 -1.33 -5.05 -4.68
C ASP A 134 -1.38 -5.09 -6.21
N ASN A 135 -0.33 -4.59 -6.84
CA ASN A 135 -0.20 -4.62 -8.28
C ASN A 135 0.17 -6.03 -8.75
N VAL A 136 -0.33 -6.39 -9.93
CA VAL A 136 -0.01 -7.65 -10.61
C VAL A 136 0.48 -7.35 -12.03
N SER A 137 1.38 -8.19 -12.53
CA SER A 137 1.91 -8.07 -13.88
C SER A 137 2.31 -9.43 -14.43
N GLU A 138 1.99 -9.71 -15.69
CA GLU A 138 2.46 -10.92 -16.38
C GLU A 138 3.98 -10.88 -16.65
N VAL A 139 4.60 -9.71 -16.55
CA VAL A 139 6.04 -9.51 -16.57
C VAL A 139 6.49 -9.13 -15.16
N GLU A 140 7.31 -9.96 -14.54
CA GLU A 140 7.76 -9.78 -13.16
C GLU A 140 8.34 -8.38 -12.92
N THR A 141 9.15 -7.88 -13.84
CA THR A 141 9.70 -6.52 -13.80
C THR A 141 9.50 -5.84 -15.14
N PRO A 142 8.42 -5.04 -15.31
CA PRO A 142 8.18 -4.32 -16.56
C PRO A 142 9.32 -3.34 -16.88
N PRO A 143 9.74 -3.26 -18.15
CA PRO A 143 10.84 -2.36 -18.51
C PRO A 143 10.44 -0.87 -18.35
N PRO A 144 11.40 0.02 -17.99
CA PRO A 144 11.11 1.43 -17.66
C PRO A 144 10.36 2.23 -18.73
N TYR A 145 10.48 1.85 -20.00
CA TYR A 145 9.76 2.55 -21.08
C TYR A 145 8.23 2.36 -21.00
N VAL A 146 7.76 1.25 -20.42
CA VAL A 146 6.32 0.99 -20.22
C VAL A 146 5.72 2.07 -19.30
N TYR A 147 6.39 2.36 -18.19
CA TYR A 147 5.98 3.39 -17.25
C TYR A 147 6.02 4.79 -17.85
N LYS A 148 7.06 5.10 -18.68
CA LYS A 148 7.16 6.37 -19.39
C LYS A 148 6.03 6.56 -20.40
N LEU A 149 5.69 5.51 -21.15
CA LEU A 149 4.56 5.53 -22.08
C LEU A 149 3.23 5.75 -21.35
N GLY A 150 3.02 5.05 -20.22
CA GLY A 150 1.87 5.27 -19.35
C GLY A 150 1.77 6.73 -18.88
N ALA A 151 2.88 7.29 -18.37
CA ALA A 151 2.92 8.69 -17.94
C ALA A 151 2.56 9.68 -19.05
N ILE A 152 2.99 9.41 -20.31
CA ILE A 152 2.63 10.23 -21.48
C ILE A 152 1.12 10.11 -21.79
N GLN A 153 0.56 8.90 -21.77
CA GLN A 153 -0.86 8.67 -22.04
C GLN A 153 -1.76 9.36 -21.00
N GLU A 154 -1.36 9.33 -19.73
CA GLU A 154 -2.12 9.93 -18.64
C GLU A 154 -1.93 11.45 -18.50
N PHE A 155 -0.98 12.05 -19.21
CA PHE A 155 -0.66 13.48 -19.05
C PHE A 155 -1.84 14.39 -19.36
N LEU A 156 -2.49 14.24 -20.52
CA LEU A 156 -3.66 15.03 -20.90
C LEU A 156 -4.86 14.80 -19.98
N PRO A 157 -5.27 13.56 -19.66
CA PRO A 157 -6.26 13.31 -18.62
C PRO A 157 -5.96 14.01 -17.29
N HIS A 158 -4.72 13.96 -16.82
CA HIS A 158 -4.31 14.67 -15.61
C HIS A 158 -4.39 16.20 -15.74
N CYS A 159 -4.10 16.77 -16.90
CA CYS A 159 -4.28 18.20 -17.13
C CYS A 159 -5.74 18.63 -16.94
N PHE A 160 -6.67 17.85 -17.47
CA PHE A 160 -8.11 18.15 -17.32
C PHE A 160 -8.62 17.91 -15.89
N LYS A 161 -8.14 16.89 -15.22
CA LYS A 161 -8.64 16.51 -13.89
C LYS A 161 -8.02 17.33 -12.76
N PHE A 162 -6.73 17.64 -12.83
CA PHE A 162 -5.96 18.24 -11.73
C PHE A 162 -5.33 19.59 -12.08
N GLY A 163 -5.45 20.05 -13.32
CA GLY A 163 -4.79 21.24 -13.83
C GLY A 163 -3.34 21.00 -14.26
N ILE A 164 -2.84 21.87 -15.17
CA ILE A 164 -1.55 21.66 -15.83
C ILE A 164 -0.35 21.60 -14.86
N LYS A 165 -0.36 22.39 -13.79
CA LYS A 165 0.76 22.40 -12.82
C LYS A 165 0.89 21.03 -12.10
N ASN A 166 -0.22 20.49 -11.66
CA ASN A 166 -0.24 19.19 -10.99
C ASN A 166 0.06 18.05 -11.98
N ALA A 167 -0.45 18.12 -13.20
CA ALA A 167 -0.14 17.14 -14.25
C ALA A 167 1.36 17.09 -14.58
N ILE A 168 2.03 18.26 -14.67
CA ILE A 168 3.49 18.33 -14.86
C ILE A 168 4.21 17.70 -13.67
N ARG A 169 3.79 17.96 -12.43
CA ARG A 169 4.43 17.39 -11.24
C ARG A 169 4.26 15.86 -11.20
N ILE A 170 3.06 15.35 -11.48
CA ILE A 170 2.79 13.90 -11.59
C ILE A 170 3.67 13.28 -12.68
N TYR A 171 3.73 13.89 -13.87
CA TYR A 171 4.55 13.41 -14.98
C TYR A 171 6.03 13.35 -14.61
N ASN A 172 6.57 14.41 -13.99
CA ASN A 172 7.96 14.48 -13.57
C ASN A 172 8.29 13.40 -12.53
N HIS A 173 7.40 13.17 -11.55
CA HIS A 173 7.55 12.07 -10.59
C HIS A 173 7.59 10.72 -11.31
N ASN A 174 6.56 10.41 -12.11
CA ASN A 174 6.41 9.11 -12.78
C ASN A 174 7.53 8.79 -13.79
N THR A 175 8.22 9.81 -14.30
CA THR A 175 9.34 9.66 -15.25
C THR A 175 10.71 9.91 -14.62
N SER A 176 10.77 10.26 -13.34
CA SER A 176 12.02 10.53 -12.62
C SER A 176 12.91 9.28 -12.54
N LYS A 177 14.22 9.51 -12.52
CA LYS A 177 15.19 8.41 -12.44
C LYS A 177 15.02 7.59 -11.15
N SER A 178 14.84 8.27 -10.02
CA SER A 178 14.67 7.63 -8.71
C SER A 178 13.42 6.75 -8.65
N TRP A 179 12.30 7.24 -9.19
CA TRP A 179 11.05 6.47 -9.25
C TRP A 179 11.17 5.26 -10.19
N LEU A 180 11.77 5.43 -11.37
CA LEU A 180 11.97 4.32 -12.31
C LEU A 180 12.97 3.27 -11.79
N GLU A 181 13.99 3.68 -11.03
CA GLU A 181 14.89 2.76 -10.33
C GLU A 181 14.15 1.98 -9.22
N HIS A 182 13.21 2.62 -8.52
CA HIS A 182 12.35 1.96 -7.54
C HIS A 182 11.47 0.90 -8.23
N LEU A 183 10.70 1.28 -9.26
CA LEU A 183 9.85 0.36 -10.01
C LEU A 183 10.61 -0.81 -10.66
N ALA A 184 11.90 -0.62 -11.01
CA ALA A 184 12.74 -1.68 -11.53
C ALA A 184 13.16 -2.71 -10.47
N SER A 185 12.97 -2.42 -9.18
CA SER A 185 13.23 -3.35 -8.07
C SER A 185 12.00 -4.13 -7.61
N ASP A 186 10.81 -3.75 -8.08
CA ASP A 186 9.56 -4.41 -7.74
C ASP A 186 9.47 -5.79 -8.38
N LYS A 187 8.88 -6.73 -7.65
CA LYS A 187 8.67 -8.11 -8.10
C LYS A 187 7.17 -8.43 -8.07
N TYR A 188 6.51 -8.17 -9.18
CA TYR A 188 5.08 -8.41 -9.27
C TYR A 188 4.77 -9.90 -9.49
N LEU A 189 3.70 -10.36 -8.84
CA LEU A 189 3.09 -11.64 -9.16
C LEU A 189 2.27 -11.52 -10.46
N SER A 190 2.21 -12.59 -11.25
CA SER A 190 1.18 -12.71 -12.26
C SER A 190 -0.20 -12.85 -11.60
N GLU A 191 -1.26 -12.56 -12.33
CA GLU A 191 -2.62 -12.71 -11.82
C GLU A 191 -2.88 -14.14 -11.30
N GLN A 192 -2.44 -15.16 -12.03
CA GLN A 192 -2.60 -16.55 -11.62
C GLN A 192 -1.81 -16.87 -10.35
N ASN A 193 -0.54 -16.44 -10.25
CA ASN A 193 0.27 -16.66 -9.05
C ASN A 193 -0.31 -15.94 -7.83
N TYR A 194 -0.94 -14.77 -8.03
CA TYR A 194 -1.65 -14.05 -6.98
C TYR A 194 -2.83 -14.87 -6.44
N TYR A 195 -3.68 -15.42 -7.33
CA TYR A 195 -4.79 -16.29 -6.92
C TYR A 195 -4.29 -17.52 -6.16
N ASP A 196 -3.31 -18.24 -6.72
CA ASP A 196 -2.82 -19.49 -6.15
C ASP A 196 -2.19 -19.28 -4.77
N LEU A 197 -1.43 -18.18 -4.61
CA LEU A 197 -0.79 -17.85 -3.35
C LEU A 197 -1.82 -17.51 -2.27
N TYR A 198 -2.72 -16.56 -2.55
CA TYR A 198 -3.64 -16.05 -1.54
C TYR A 198 -4.75 -17.04 -1.21
N GLU A 199 -5.25 -17.83 -2.16
CA GLU A 199 -6.21 -18.91 -1.85
C GLU A 199 -5.59 -19.97 -0.93
N LYS A 200 -4.32 -20.28 -1.11
CA LYS A 200 -3.59 -21.20 -0.24
C LYS A 200 -3.38 -20.63 1.17
N LEU A 201 -3.04 -19.35 1.30
CA LEU A 201 -2.69 -18.72 2.58
C LEU A 201 -3.92 -18.23 3.36
N LEU A 202 -4.96 -17.82 2.64
CA LEU A 202 -6.23 -17.26 3.14
C LEU A 202 -7.42 -18.02 2.53
N PRO A 203 -7.64 -19.29 2.88
CA PRO A 203 -8.67 -20.12 2.24
C PRO A 203 -10.05 -19.47 2.32
N GLY A 204 -10.76 -19.45 1.19
CA GLY A 204 -12.07 -18.84 1.07
C GLY A 204 -12.06 -17.30 1.01
N CYS A 205 -10.92 -16.69 0.74
CA CYS A 205 -10.85 -15.25 0.50
C CYS A 205 -11.60 -14.85 -0.77
N GLN A 206 -12.01 -13.58 -0.83
CA GLN A 206 -12.66 -13.01 -2.00
C GLN A 206 -11.65 -12.17 -2.79
N PHE A 207 -11.62 -12.36 -4.11
CA PHE A 207 -10.71 -11.64 -4.99
C PHE A 207 -11.43 -10.53 -5.75
N HIS A 208 -10.76 -9.40 -5.94
CA HIS A 208 -11.26 -8.23 -6.63
C HIS A 208 -10.22 -7.72 -7.63
N LYS A 209 -10.55 -7.75 -8.93
CA LYS A 209 -9.67 -7.19 -9.97
C LYS A 209 -9.96 -5.72 -10.18
N MET A 210 -8.95 -4.87 -10.08
CA MET A 210 -9.05 -3.43 -10.19
C MET A 210 -7.95 -2.87 -11.11
N GLY A 211 -8.16 -2.99 -12.42
CA GLY A 211 -7.18 -2.56 -13.43
C GLY A 211 -5.88 -3.36 -13.32
N TRP A 212 -4.80 -2.72 -12.92
CA TRP A 212 -3.46 -3.29 -12.73
C TRP A 212 -3.25 -3.89 -11.34
N ALA A 213 -4.24 -3.80 -10.48
CA ALA A 213 -4.16 -4.28 -9.10
C ALA A 213 -5.17 -5.41 -8.85
N MET A 214 -4.80 -6.28 -7.92
CA MET A 214 -5.65 -7.33 -7.37
C MET A 214 -5.85 -7.08 -5.88
N GLY A 215 -7.12 -7.13 -5.46
CA GLY A 215 -7.49 -7.08 -4.06
C GLY A 215 -7.85 -8.46 -3.54
N VAL A 216 -7.51 -8.74 -2.29
CA VAL A 216 -7.98 -9.91 -1.55
C VAL A 216 -8.62 -9.48 -0.23
N VAL A 217 -9.77 -10.06 0.09
CA VAL A 217 -10.52 -9.83 1.33
C VAL A 217 -10.72 -11.17 2.02
N TRP A 218 -10.27 -11.28 3.26
CA TRP A 218 -10.42 -12.48 4.07
C TRP A 218 -10.94 -12.15 5.47
N THR A 219 -11.84 -12.97 5.99
CA THR A 219 -12.39 -12.84 7.35
C THR A 219 -12.01 -14.08 8.15
N LYS A 220 -11.50 -13.87 9.35
CA LYS A 220 -11.14 -14.95 10.29
C LYS A 220 -12.37 -15.64 10.85
#